data_2d8488d9f045fcca5edaf86cc661c9de
#
_entry.id   2d8488d9f045fcca5edaf86cc661c9de
#
_cell.length_a   1.000
_cell.length_b   1.000
_cell.length_c   1.000
_cell.angle_alpha   90.00
_cell.angle_beta   90.00
_cell.angle_gamma   90.00
#
_symmetry.space_group_name_H-M   'P 1'
#
loop_
_entity.id
_entity.type
_entity.pdbx_description
1 polymer ?
#
loop_
_entity_poly.entity_id
_entity_poly.type
_entity_poly.pdbx_seq_one_letter_code
_entity_poly.pdbx_strand_id
1 'polypeptide(L)'
;MSPLPAANIEITQFFRQWLETFAGYVREVDYASARLLFHPDVLAFGTHNDVISGIDQWVTTQWDNVWPKTTDFRFVLEQTSVLTSPDSMMATVIAPWTSTGYHPDGNSFPRPGRATMVFSKDANGWLCMHSHMSLNRGVPQVSHANRPVKP
;
A
#
# COMPACT_ATOMS: atom_id res chain seq x y z
N MET A 1 30.55 8.50 -7.20
CA MET A 1 29.29 7.81 -6.88
C MET A 1 28.13 8.62 -7.46
N SER A 2 27.26 7.97 -8.22
CA SER A 2 26.08 8.63 -8.75
C SER A 2 25.02 8.83 -7.66
N PRO A 3 24.24 9.92 -7.73
CA PRO A 3 23.13 10.10 -6.79
C PRO A 3 22.04 9.03 -7.02
N LEU A 4 21.14 8.90 -6.05
CA LEU A 4 19.96 8.04 -6.21
C LEU A 4 19.17 8.54 -7.45
N PRO A 5 18.60 7.60 -8.24
CA PRO A 5 17.82 7.96 -9.43
C PRO A 5 16.42 8.47 -9.05
N ALA A 6 16.36 9.61 -8.36
CA ALA A 6 15.12 10.23 -7.95
C ALA A 6 14.27 10.60 -9.15
N ALA A 7 12.97 10.33 -9.07
CA ALA A 7 12.02 10.71 -10.11
C ALA A 7 11.94 12.24 -10.23
N ASN A 8 11.57 12.72 -11.42
CA ASN A 8 11.25 14.13 -11.61
C ASN A 8 9.98 14.51 -10.82
N ILE A 9 9.71 15.83 -10.75
CA ILE A 9 8.57 16.32 -9.96
C ILE A 9 7.23 15.82 -10.50
N GLU A 10 7.07 15.69 -11.78
CA GLU A 10 5.84 15.23 -12.42
C GLU A 10 5.51 13.77 -12.02
N ILE A 11 6.49 12.87 -12.13
CA ILE A 11 6.33 11.46 -11.73
C ILE A 11 6.13 11.35 -10.21
N THR A 12 6.86 12.13 -9.43
CA THR A 12 6.71 12.14 -7.98
C THR A 12 5.29 12.55 -7.57
N GLN A 13 4.74 13.59 -8.19
CA GLN A 13 3.37 14.03 -7.92
C GLN A 13 2.34 12.99 -8.37
N PHE A 14 2.59 12.32 -9.50
CA PHE A 14 1.72 11.22 -9.94
C PHE A 14 1.62 10.12 -8.89
N PHE A 15 2.74 9.67 -8.35
CA PHE A 15 2.73 8.60 -7.34
C PHE A 15 2.20 9.06 -5.98
N ARG A 16 2.39 10.32 -5.60
CA ARG A 16 1.71 10.85 -4.41
C ARG A 16 0.20 10.79 -4.57
N GLN A 17 -0.33 11.17 -5.73
CA GLN A 17 -1.76 11.07 -6.01
C GLN A 17 -2.22 9.62 -6.05
N TRP A 18 -1.41 8.72 -6.62
CA TRP A 18 -1.70 7.29 -6.64
C TRP A 18 -1.84 6.72 -5.21
N LEU A 19 -0.90 7.08 -4.33
CA LEU A 19 -0.93 6.66 -2.93
C LEU A 19 -2.18 7.18 -2.20
N GLU A 20 -2.55 8.43 -2.45
CA GLU A 20 -3.73 9.02 -1.84
C GLU A 20 -5.02 8.33 -2.32
N THR A 21 -5.09 8.03 -3.60
CA THR A 21 -6.21 7.28 -4.19
C THR A 21 -6.31 5.88 -3.60
N PHE A 22 -5.21 5.16 -3.55
CA PHE A 22 -5.18 3.82 -2.96
C PHE A 22 -5.56 3.85 -1.47
N ALA A 23 -5.01 4.77 -0.70
CA ALA A 23 -5.35 4.91 0.73
C ALA A 23 -6.85 5.19 0.94
N GLY A 24 -7.47 5.94 0.04
CA GLY A 24 -8.91 6.17 0.05
C GLY A 24 -9.70 4.87 -0.11
N TYR A 25 -9.30 4.01 -1.04
CA TYR A 25 -9.93 2.71 -1.22
C TYR A 25 -9.73 1.80 0.01
N VAL A 26 -8.56 1.83 0.63
CA VAL A 26 -8.31 1.09 1.87
C VAL A 26 -9.26 1.55 2.99
N ARG A 27 -9.36 2.86 3.19
CA ARG A 27 -10.25 3.43 4.23
C ARG A 27 -11.72 3.05 4.01
N GLU A 28 -12.14 2.97 2.75
CA GLU A 28 -13.52 2.62 2.38
C GLU A 28 -13.75 1.13 2.22
N VAL A 29 -12.71 0.30 2.32
CA VAL A 29 -12.74 -1.15 2.05
C VAL A 29 -13.30 -1.42 0.64
N ASP A 30 -12.85 -0.62 -0.32
CA ASP A 30 -13.29 -0.72 -1.72
C ASP A 30 -12.33 -1.59 -2.53
N TYR A 31 -12.52 -2.90 -2.43
CA TYR A 31 -11.65 -3.86 -3.12
C TYR A 31 -11.75 -3.76 -4.63
N ALA A 32 -12.95 -3.54 -5.16
CA ALA A 32 -13.17 -3.51 -6.60
C ALA A 32 -12.38 -2.40 -7.29
N SER A 33 -12.37 -1.19 -6.71
CA SER A 33 -11.60 -0.07 -7.25
C SER A 33 -10.10 -0.26 -7.04
N ALA A 34 -9.70 -0.74 -5.86
CA ALA A 34 -8.28 -0.92 -5.53
C ALA A 34 -7.60 -1.96 -6.43
N ARG A 35 -8.29 -3.05 -6.76
CA ARG A 35 -7.76 -4.11 -7.64
C ARG A 35 -7.21 -3.57 -8.96
N LEU A 36 -7.86 -2.55 -9.51
CA LEU A 36 -7.49 -1.99 -10.81
C LEU A 36 -6.16 -1.24 -10.80
N LEU A 37 -5.62 -0.96 -9.64
CA LEU A 37 -4.32 -0.29 -9.47
C LEU A 37 -3.13 -1.27 -9.56
N PHE A 38 -3.40 -2.58 -9.55
CA PHE A 38 -2.39 -3.62 -9.46
C PHE A 38 -2.43 -4.55 -10.67
N HIS A 39 -1.26 -5.07 -11.01
CA HIS A 39 -1.18 -6.15 -11.99
C HIS A 39 -1.89 -7.39 -11.45
N PRO A 40 -2.61 -8.15 -12.29
CA PRO A 40 -3.30 -9.37 -11.82
C PRO A 40 -2.38 -10.39 -11.15
N ASP A 41 -1.13 -10.48 -11.59
CA ASP A 41 -0.12 -11.41 -11.06
C ASP A 41 0.80 -10.74 -10.01
N VAL A 42 0.36 -9.67 -9.36
CA VAL A 42 1.15 -8.93 -8.37
C VAL A 42 1.77 -9.86 -7.33
N LEU A 43 3.03 -9.61 -6.99
CA LEU A 43 3.72 -10.27 -5.89
C LEU A 43 3.68 -9.34 -4.68
N ALA A 44 3.11 -9.82 -3.58
CA ALA A 44 2.89 -8.95 -2.43
C ALA A 44 3.09 -9.69 -1.11
N PHE A 45 3.53 -8.96 -0.12
CA PHE A 45 3.48 -9.38 1.27
C PHE A 45 3.33 -8.14 2.15
N GLY A 46 2.72 -8.33 3.29
CA GLY A 46 2.39 -7.22 4.17
C GLY A 46 2.39 -7.64 5.63
N THR A 47 1.52 -7.02 6.39
CA THR A 47 1.52 -7.15 7.85
C THR A 47 0.86 -8.43 8.36
N HIS A 48 0.33 -9.28 7.48
CA HIS A 48 -0.46 -10.43 7.89
C HIS A 48 0.05 -11.75 7.33
N ASN A 49 0.55 -11.79 6.09
CA ASN A 49 0.91 -13.03 5.40
C ASN A 49 2.34 -13.03 4.85
N ASP A 50 2.80 -14.20 4.47
CA ASP A 50 4.02 -14.41 3.68
C ASP A 50 3.84 -13.87 2.25
N VAL A 51 4.81 -14.14 1.38
CA VAL A 51 4.73 -13.70 -0.02
C VAL A 51 3.55 -14.38 -0.72
N ILE A 52 2.71 -13.57 -1.34
CA ILE A 52 1.51 -13.98 -2.05
C ILE A 52 1.66 -13.63 -3.52
N SER A 53 1.24 -14.54 -4.39
CA SER A 53 1.20 -14.36 -5.83
C SER A 53 -0.24 -14.22 -6.31
N GLY A 54 -0.52 -13.13 -7.00
CA GLY A 54 -1.82 -12.86 -7.59
C GLY A 54 -2.75 -12.00 -6.73
N ILE A 55 -3.50 -11.12 -7.40
CA ILE A 55 -4.38 -10.16 -6.74
C ILE A 55 -5.52 -10.82 -5.99
N ASP A 56 -6.10 -11.89 -6.54
CA ASP A 56 -7.24 -12.56 -5.91
C ASP A 56 -6.87 -13.13 -4.55
N GLN A 57 -5.75 -13.83 -4.48
CA GLN A 57 -5.27 -14.40 -3.23
C GLN A 57 -4.86 -13.31 -2.25
N TRP A 58 -4.26 -12.22 -2.73
CA TRP A 58 -3.86 -11.12 -1.86
C TRP A 58 -5.05 -10.43 -1.23
N VAL A 59 -6.13 -10.22 -1.98
CA VAL A 59 -7.39 -9.67 -1.44
C VAL A 59 -7.96 -10.58 -0.36
N THR A 60 -8.09 -11.87 -0.61
CA THR A 60 -8.74 -12.78 0.34
C THR A 60 -7.90 -13.08 1.58
N THR A 61 -6.58 -13.07 1.46
CA THR A 61 -5.69 -13.45 2.58
C THR A 61 -5.13 -12.26 3.35
N GLN A 62 -4.94 -11.11 2.68
CA GLN A 62 -4.36 -9.93 3.33
C GLN A 62 -5.39 -8.81 3.51
N TRP A 63 -5.97 -8.32 2.42
CA TRP A 63 -6.85 -7.15 2.49
C TRP A 63 -8.06 -7.43 3.39
N ASP A 64 -8.71 -8.57 3.20
CA ASP A 64 -9.91 -8.95 3.95
C ASP A 64 -9.63 -9.18 5.44
N ASN A 65 -8.39 -9.49 5.79
CA ASN A 65 -7.96 -9.67 7.18
C ASN A 65 -7.44 -8.39 7.84
N VAL A 66 -7.19 -7.32 7.07
CA VAL A 66 -6.60 -6.09 7.60
C VAL A 66 -7.51 -4.88 7.41
N TRP A 67 -7.98 -4.62 6.18
CA TRP A 67 -8.72 -3.38 5.90
C TRP A 67 -9.98 -3.22 6.74
N PRO A 68 -10.85 -4.24 6.88
CA PRO A 68 -12.05 -4.08 7.71
C PRO A 68 -11.77 -3.95 9.21
N LYS A 69 -10.55 -4.22 9.64
CA LYS A 69 -10.15 -4.23 11.05
C LYS A 69 -9.33 -3.01 11.46
N THR A 70 -9.06 -2.10 10.55
CA THR A 70 -8.29 -0.88 10.78
C THR A 70 -9.05 0.34 10.28
N THR A 71 -8.65 1.53 10.71
CA THR A 71 -9.22 2.80 10.24
C THR A 71 -8.09 3.79 9.95
N ASP A 72 -8.45 4.90 9.28
CA ASP A 72 -7.58 6.07 9.09
C ASP A 72 -6.28 5.77 8.35
N PHE A 73 -6.24 4.78 7.48
CA PHE A 73 -5.06 4.47 6.70
C PHE A 73 -4.69 5.65 5.80
N ARG A 74 -3.43 6.15 5.93
CA ARG A 74 -2.90 7.26 5.15
C ARG A 74 -1.42 7.08 4.90
N PHE A 75 -0.96 7.40 3.69
CA PHE A 75 0.47 7.56 3.43
C PHE A 75 0.94 8.94 3.88
N VAL A 76 2.18 9.01 4.36
CA VAL A 76 2.83 10.27 4.71
C VAL A 76 3.47 10.83 3.44
N LEU A 77 2.68 11.58 2.67
CA LEU A 77 3.04 11.98 1.31
C LEU A 77 4.30 12.86 1.24
N GLU A 78 4.51 13.73 2.21
CA GLU A 78 5.69 14.59 2.28
C GLU A 78 6.99 13.83 2.59
N GLN A 79 6.89 12.57 3.07
CA GLN A 79 8.05 11.70 3.32
C GLN A 79 8.17 10.58 2.29
N THR A 80 7.43 10.67 1.20
CA THR A 80 7.46 9.68 0.13
C THR A 80 8.62 9.96 -0.81
N SER A 81 9.39 8.92 -1.10
CA SER A 81 10.47 8.95 -2.10
C SER A 81 10.08 8.10 -3.30
N VAL A 82 10.37 8.61 -4.50
CA VAL A 82 10.12 7.90 -5.75
C VAL A 82 11.42 7.80 -6.53
N LEU A 83 11.79 6.59 -6.89
CA LEU A 83 12.95 6.30 -7.74
C LEU A 83 12.47 5.76 -9.08
N THR A 84 13.14 6.12 -10.16
CA THR A 84 12.79 5.64 -11.50
C THR A 84 13.98 5.00 -12.20
N SER A 85 13.70 4.02 -13.07
CA SER A 85 14.66 3.52 -14.03
C SER A 85 15.06 4.61 -15.05
N PRO A 86 16.22 4.46 -15.73
CA PRO A 86 16.68 5.48 -16.70
C PRO A 86 15.68 5.76 -17.82
N ASP A 87 14.92 4.76 -18.27
CA ASP A 87 13.89 4.90 -19.30
C ASP A 87 12.52 5.34 -18.74
N SER A 88 12.40 5.56 -17.43
CA SER A 88 11.17 5.93 -16.75
C SER A 88 10.02 4.93 -16.95
N MET A 89 10.33 3.67 -17.21
CA MET A 89 9.34 2.61 -17.40
C MET A 89 9.13 1.78 -16.14
N MET A 90 9.97 1.92 -15.14
CA MET A 90 9.82 1.34 -13.81
C MET A 90 10.02 2.39 -12.73
N ALA A 91 9.30 2.24 -11.64
CA ALA A 91 9.42 3.11 -10.49
C ALA A 91 9.33 2.31 -9.20
N THR A 92 10.06 2.76 -8.18
CA THR A 92 9.96 2.27 -6.81
C THR A 92 9.51 3.41 -5.92
N VAL A 93 8.45 3.18 -5.19
CA VAL A 93 7.89 4.14 -4.22
C VAL A 93 8.18 3.64 -2.83
N ILE A 94 8.77 4.49 -1.99
CA ILE A 94 9.09 4.21 -0.60
C ILE A 94 8.33 5.23 0.24
N ALA A 95 7.40 4.77 1.06
CA ALA A 95 6.50 5.66 1.79
C ALA A 95 6.18 5.14 3.19
N PRO A 96 6.32 5.97 4.22
CA PRO A 96 5.72 5.68 5.52
C PRO A 96 4.19 5.79 5.42
N TRP A 97 3.51 5.09 6.29
CA TRP A 97 2.06 5.19 6.41
C TRP A 97 1.62 5.13 7.86
N THR A 98 0.43 5.61 8.14
CA THR A 98 -0.20 5.55 9.45
C THR A 98 -1.58 4.92 9.33
N SER A 99 -2.04 4.35 10.41
CA SER A 99 -3.41 3.86 10.56
C SER A 99 -3.76 3.74 12.03
N THR A 100 -5.00 3.38 12.31
CA THR A 100 -5.48 3.07 13.65
C THR A 100 -5.84 1.59 13.72
N GLY A 101 -5.30 0.89 14.69
CA GLY A 101 -5.66 -0.49 15.02
C GLY A 101 -6.49 -0.56 16.29
N TYR A 102 -6.96 -1.76 16.61
CA TYR A 102 -7.86 -1.98 17.75
C TYR A 102 -7.49 -3.24 18.50
N HIS A 103 -7.45 -3.13 19.84
CA HIS A 103 -7.30 -4.26 20.74
C HIS A 103 -8.60 -5.07 20.83
N PRO A 104 -8.57 -6.31 21.37
CA PRO A 104 -9.78 -7.11 21.55
C PRO A 104 -10.88 -6.43 22.37
N ASP A 105 -10.52 -5.54 23.29
CA ASP A 105 -11.47 -4.78 24.13
C ASP A 105 -12.05 -3.55 23.41
N GLY A 106 -11.65 -3.29 22.17
CA GLY A 106 -12.10 -2.14 21.38
C GLY A 106 -11.26 -0.87 21.54
N ASN A 107 -10.29 -0.85 22.45
CA ASN A 107 -9.40 0.29 22.58
C ASN A 107 -8.50 0.41 21.36
N SER A 108 -8.33 1.64 20.86
CA SER A 108 -7.51 1.92 19.69
C SER A 108 -6.04 2.06 20.03
N PHE A 109 -5.17 1.82 19.04
CA PHE A 109 -3.74 2.10 19.14
C PHE A 109 -3.22 2.65 17.79
N PRO A 110 -2.18 3.51 17.82
CA PRO A 110 -1.52 3.94 16.59
C PRO A 110 -0.88 2.72 15.89
N ARG A 111 -1.11 2.61 14.58
CA ARG A 111 -0.62 1.49 13.78
C ARG A 111 0.16 2.02 12.57
N PRO A 112 1.36 2.57 12.78
CA PRO A 112 2.22 3.07 11.71
C PRO A 112 3.05 1.96 11.08
N GLY A 113 3.46 2.21 9.83
CA GLY A 113 4.32 1.29 9.10
C GLY A 113 5.04 1.97 7.95
N ARG A 114 5.58 1.15 7.07
CA ARG A 114 6.30 1.60 5.87
C ARG A 114 6.01 0.67 4.72
N ALA A 115 6.10 1.21 3.52
CA ALA A 115 5.82 0.48 2.29
C ALA A 115 6.94 0.67 1.28
N THR A 116 7.23 -0.38 0.54
CA THR A 116 7.97 -0.34 -0.72
C THR A 116 7.04 -0.90 -1.79
N MET A 117 6.85 -0.16 -2.87
CA MET A 117 5.99 -0.57 -3.98
C MET A 117 6.74 -0.40 -5.28
N VAL A 118 6.66 -1.40 -6.15
CA VAL A 118 7.31 -1.40 -7.46
C VAL A 118 6.26 -1.33 -8.56
N PHE A 119 6.46 -0.42 -9.50
CA PHE A 119 5.52 -0.15 -10.59
C PHE A 119 6.20 -0.39 -11.93
N SER A 120 5.43 -0.82 -12.90
CA SER A 120 5.83 -0.90 -14.30
C SER A 120 4.85 -0.12 -15.16
N LYS A 121 5.38 0.55 -16.18
CA LYS A 121 4.59 1.34 -17.13
C LYS A 121 4.52 0.63 -18.47
N ASP A 122 3.33 0.56 -19.02
CA ASP A 122 3.08 0.10 -20.37
C ASP A 122 2.25 1.14 -21.14
N ALA A 123 1.71 0.76 -22.32
CA ALA A 123 0.89 1.65 -23.14
C ALA A 123 -0.37 2.13 -22.43
N ASN A 124 -0.85 1.40 -21.42
CA ASN A 124 -2.06 1.72 -20.66
C ASN A 124 -1.77 2.50 -19.37
N GLY A 125 -0.51 2.75 -19.05
CA GLY A 125 -0.08 3.48 -17.86
C GLY A 125 0.64 2.62 -16.84
N TRP A 126 0.65 3.09 -15.59
CA TRP A 126 1.36 2.46 -14.48
C TRP A 126 0.49 1.44 -13.76
N LEU A 127 1.08 0.26 -13.48
CA LEU A 127 0.48 -0.74 -12.58
C LEU A 127 1.47 -1.13 -11.51
N CYS A 128 0.98 -1.35 -10.29
CA CYS A 128 1.78 -1.86 -9.20
C CYS A 128 2.03 -3.36 -9.38
N MET A 129 3.31 -3.74 -9.43
CA MET A 129 3.76 -5.11 -9.66
C MET A 129 4.13 -5.83 -8.37
N HIS A 130 4.51 -5.06 -7.36
CA HIS A 130 4.94 -5.58 -6.06
C HIS A 130 4.61 -4.58 -4.97
N SER A 131 4.16 -5.09 -3.84
CA SER A 131 3.94 -4.30 -2.63
C SER A 131 4.49 -5.04 -1.43
N HIS A 132 5.27 -4.32 -0.63
CA HIS A 132 5.75 -4.77 0.67
C HIS A 132 5.34 -3.75 1.71
N MET A 133 4.46 -4.15 2.61
CA MET A 133 4.07 -3.33 3.76
C MET A 133 4.49 -4.00 5.04
N SER A 134 5.05 -3.23 5.95
CA SER A 134 5.46 -3.71 7.26
C SER A 134 5.10 -2.71 8.34
N LEU A 135 4.86 -3.22 9.54
CA LEU A 135 4.62 -2.39 10.72
C LEU A 135 5.94 -1.86 11.28
N ASN A 136 5.88 -0.67 11.87
CA ASN A 136 7.00 -0.18 12.66
C ASN A 136 7.24 -1.09 13.86
N ARG A 137 8.47 -1.05 14.36
CA ARG A 137 8.87 -1.89 15.50
C ARG A 137 7.96 -1.63 16.71
N GLY A 138 7.52 -2.71 17.35
CA GLY A 138 6.71 -2.67 18.56
C GLY A 138 5.21 -2.46 18.34
N VAL A 139 4.78 -2.27 17.10
CA VAL A 139 3.34 -2.14 16.79
C VAL A 139 2.68 -3.53 16.86
N PRO A 140 1.52 -3.67 17.55
CA PRO A 140 0.81 -4.94 17.59
C PRO A 140 0.46 -5.45 16.19
N GLN A 141 0.73 -6.73 15.95
CA GLN A 141 0.56 -7.34 14.63
C GLN A 141 -0.92 -7.43 14.23
N VAL A 142 -1.80 -7.74 15.18
CA VAL A 142 -3.21 -8.00 14.92
C VAL A 142 -4.06 -6.81 15.34
N SER A 143 -5.03 -6.46 14.50
CA SER A 143 -6.09 -5.51 14.81
C SER A 143 -7.44 -6.25 14.83
N HIS A 144 -8.32 -5.92 15.79
CA HIS A 144 -9.52 -6.68 16.12
C HIS A 144 -10.84 -5.98 15.77
N ALA A 145 -10.82 -4.71 15.33
CA ALA A 145 -12.05 -4.03 14.93
C ALA A 145 -12.61 -4.66 13.65
N ASN A 146 -13.92 -4.65 13.52
CA ASN A 146 -14.60 -5.06 12.30
C ASN A 146 -15.43 -3.90 11.78
N ARG A 147 -15.29 -3.61 10.51
CA ARG A 147 -16.09 -2.61 9.80
C ARG A 147 -16.95 -3.30 8.76
N PRO A 148 -18.12 -2.72 8.41
CA PRO A 148 -18.88 -3.22 7.28
C PRO A 148 -18.02 -3.16 6.00
N VAL A 149 -18.00 -4.27 5.27
CA VAL A 149 -17.32 -4.32 3.96
C VAL A 149 -18.29 -3.83 2.91
N LYS A 150 -17.85 -2.90 2.05
CA LYS A 150 -18.68 -2.46 0.92
C LYS A 150 -18.84 -3.61 -0.09
N PRO A 151 -20.04 -3.82 -0.59
CA PRO A 151 -20.29 -4.86 -1.60
C PRO A 151 -19.57 -4.58 -2.92
#